data_8e15980a8b76123f94aaf1711a66295f
#
_entry.id   8e15980a8b76123f94aaf1711a66295f
#
_cell.length_a   1.000
_cell.length_b   1.000
_cell.length_c   1.000
_cell.angle_alpha   90.00
_cell.angle_beta   90.00
_cell.angle_gamma   90.00
#
_symmetry.space_group_name_H-M   'P 1'
#
loop_
_entity.id
_entity.type
_entity.pdbx_description
1 polymer ?
#
loop_
_entity_poly.entity_id
_entity_poly.type
_entity_poly.pdbx_seq_one_letter_code
_entity_poly.pdbx_strand_id
1 'polypeptide(L)'
;MSNVWYPRLSAPANTDPNFINRNYGGNNGCIPIQGNGCVMPNCTGYAWGRWLETAGSCSLSTSNAANWFGNSGDGYARGSVPALGACICFSTAGGQPGHVAIVEQIIDADTIVTSDSNYGAEYFVLRTRRRAWGWNWWNGGVLYFQGFIYNPAGGNADDPGEGGEPIEPVKPVKRLLMYAAILRKKRKEQGNGIRSKIWHTGLL
;
A
#
# COMPACT_ATOMS: atom_id res chain seq x y z
N MET A 1 -9.94 -20.54 16.37
CA MET A 1 -8.59 -19.93 16.40
C MET A 1 -8.82 -18.44 16.39
N SER A 2 -8.24 -17.69 17.30
CA SER A 2 -8.32 -16.23 17.29
C SER A 2 -7.54 -15.74 16.08
N ASN A 3 -8.20 -15.03 15.16
CA ASN A 3 -7.56 -14.40 14.04
C ASN A 3 -6.68 -13.27 14.59
N VAL A 4 -5.39 -13.39 14.48
CA VAL A 4 -4.43 -12.42 14.98
C VAL A 4 -3.84 -11.69 13.79
N TRP A 5 -3.90 -10.36 13.83
CA TRP A 5 -3.23 -9.51 12.85
C TRP A 5 -1.71 -9.68 12.92
N TYR A 6 -1.09 -9.74 11.77
CA TYR A 6 0.36 -9.62 11.61
C TYR A 6 0.70 -8.86 10.32
N PRO A 7 1.75 -8.00 10.33
CA PRO A 7 2.12 -7.23 9.15
C PRO A 7 2.74 -8.13 8.08
N ARG A 8 2.37 -7.92 6.83
CA ARG A 8 2.99 -8.56 5.67
C ARG A 8 4.01 -7.61 5.05
N LEU A 9 5.28 -7.92 5.22
CA LEU A 9 6.40 -7.10 4.74
C LEU A 9 7.12 -7.71 3.53
N SER A 10 6.61 -8.83 3.00
CA SER A 10 7.11 -9.50 1.80
C SER A 10 5.98 -10.03 0.93
N ALA A 11 6.25 -10.19 -0.36
CA ALA A 11 5.26 -10.69 -1.32
C ALA A 11 4.75 -12.09 -0.92
N PRO A 12 3.43 -12.36 -1.03
CA PRO A 12 2.92 -13.72 -0.96
C PRO A 12 3.41 -14.54 -2.17
N ALA A 13 3.51 -15.85 -2.00
CA ALA A 13 3.70 -16.73 -3.14
C ALA A 13 2.47 -16.68 -4.07
N ASN A 14 2.65 -16.81 -5.36
CA ASN A 14 1.53 -16.86 -6.31
C ASN A 14 0.70 -18.15 -6.20
N THR A 15 1.14 -19.09 -5.37
CA THR A 15 0.42 -20.33 -5.01
C THR A 15 -0.24 -20.24 -3.63
N ASP A 16 -0.08 -19.14 -2.91
CA ASP A 16 -0.70 -18.94 -1.59
C ASP A 16 -2.23 -19.00 -1.72
N PRO A 17 -2.90 -19.92 -0.99
CA PRO A 17 -4.33 -20.17 -1.15
C PRO A 17 -5.21 -18.94 -0.89
N ASN A 18 -4.76 -18.00 -0.07
CA ASN A 18 -5.49 -16.76 0.20
C ASN A 18 -5.55 -15.83 -1.02
N PHE A 19 -4.67 -16.00 -2.01
CA PHE A 19 -4.60 -15.18 -3.22
C PHE A 19 -4.98 -15.95 -4.48
N ILE A 20 -5.59 -17.14 -4.35
CA ILE A 20 -6.11 -17.93 -5.46
C ILE A 20 -7.64 -17.78 -5.56
N ASN A 21 -8.14 -17.25 -6.65
CA ASN A 21 -9.55 -16.93 -6.88
C ASN A 21 -10.51 -18.10 -6.56
N ARG A 22 -10.19 -19.32 -6.98
CA ARG A 22 -11.03 -20.50 -6.73
C ARG A 22 -11.34 -20.76 -5.24
N ASN A 23 -10.52 -20.22 -4.33
CA ASN A 23 -10.68 -20.40 -2.89
C ASN A 23 -11.67 -19.39 -2.28
N TYR A 24 -12.18 -18.47 -3.08
CA TYR A 24 -13.11 -17.42 -2.64
C TYR A 24 -14.58 -17.75 -2.91
N GLY A 25 -14.91 -18.97 -3.20
CA GLY A 25 -16.28 -19.37 -3.58
C GLY A 25 -16.69 -18.93 -5.00
N GLY A 26 -15.73 -18.57 -5.83
CA GLY A 26 -15.91 -18.43 -7.28
C GLY A 26 -16.52 -17.12 -7.78
N ASN A 27 -16.85 -16.15 -6.91
CA ASN A 27 -17.49 -14.91 -7.39
C ASN A 27 -17.22 -13.69 -6.51
N ASN A 28 -15.97 -13.37 -6.28
CA ASN A 28 -15.57 -12.26 -5.42
C ASN A 28 -15.17 -10.99 -6.20
N GLY A 29 -15.41 -10.94 -7.52
CA GLY A 29 -14.96 -9.82 -8.37
C GLY A 29 -13.45 -9.71 -8.56
N CYS A 30 -12.66 -10.55 -7.89
CA CYS A 30 -11.22 -10.60 -8.07
C CYS A 30 -10.89 -11.49 -9.26
N ILE A 31 -10.62 -10.87 -10.38
CA ILE A 31 -10.28 -11.54 -11.63
C ILE A 31 -8.94 -12.26 -11.46
N PRO A 32 -8.82 -13.56 -11.81
CA PRO A 32 -7.52 -14.22 -11.86
C PRO A 32 -6.63 -13.53 -12.90
N ILE A 33 -5.43 -13.15 -12.47
CA ILE A 33 -4.44 -12.50 -13.34
C ILE A 33 -3.47 -13.53 -13.91
N GLN A 34 -3.17 -14.59 -13.14
CA GLN A 34 -2.24 -15.64 -13.53
C GLN A 34 -2.97 -16.94 -13.87
N GLY A 35 -2.38 -17.75 -14.73
CA GLY A 35 -2.97 -19.01 -15.20
C GLY A 35 -3.25 -20.05 -14.10
N ASN A 36 -2.60 -19.93 -12.94
CA ASN A 36 -2.88 -20.76 -11.77
C ASN A 36 -4.08 -20.26 -10.93
N GLY A 37 -4.75 -19.17 -11.33
CA GLY A 37 -5.87 -18.56 -10.63
C GLY A 37 -5.45 -17.49 -9.61
N CYS A 38 -4.16 -17.15 -9.51
CA CYS A 38 -3.71 -16.06 -8.64
C CYS A 38 -4.29 -14.72 -9.10
N VAL A 39 -4.83 -13.97 -8.14
CA VAL A 39 -5.49 -12.66 -8.37
C VAL A 39 -4.52 -11.49 -8.38
N MET A 40 -3.25 -11.73 -8.17
CA MET A 40 -2.20 -10.70 -8.21
C MET A 40 -1.49 -10.70 -9.57
N PRO A 41 -0.96 -9.55 -10.01
CA PRO A 41 -0.99 -8.22 -9.40
C PRO A 41 -2.34 -7.49 -9.60
N ASN A 42 -3.05 -7.24 -8.51
CA ASN A 42 -4.31 -6.48 -8.51
C ASN A 42 -4.58 -5.97 -7.09
N CYS A 43 -4.91 -4.69 -6.91
CA CYS A 43 -5.12 -4.09 -5.60
C CYS A 43 -6.32 -4.69 -4.86
N THR A 44 -7.43 -4.91 -5.54
CA THR A 44 -8.64 -5.52 -4.95
C THR A 44 -8.41 -6.99 -4.61
N GLY A 45 -7.79 -7.75 -5.51
CA GLY A 45 -7.43 -9.15 -5.28
C GLY A 45 -6.46 -9.30 -4.10
N TYR A 46 -5.45 -8.44 -4.02
CA TYR A 46 -4.52 -8.41 -2.90
C TYR A 46 -5.21 -8.11 -1.57
N ALA A 47 -6.02 -7.05 -1.51
CA ALA A 47 -6.73 -6.68 -0.29
C ALA A 47 -7.69 -7.78 0.20
N TRP A 48 -8.39 -8.46 -0.71
CA TRP A 48 -9.19 -9.64 -0.41
C TRP A 48 -8.36 -10.75 0.21
N GLY A 49 -7.22 -11.09 -0.41
CA GLY A 49 -6.32 -12.13 0.09
C GLY A 49 -5.80 -11.82 1.49
N ARG A 50 -5.43 -10.57 1.75
CA ARG A 50 -5.02 -10.14 3.09
C ARG A 50 -6.12 -10.25 4.14
N TRP A 51 -7.38 -9.96 3.75
CA TRP A 51 -8.55 -10.14 4.63
C TRP A 51 -8.75 -11.62 5.00
N LEU A 52 -8.70 -12.50 4.00
CA LEU A 52 -8.79 -13.95 4.24
C LEU A 52 -7.66 -14.46 5.12
N GLU A 53 -6.44 -14.03 4.84
CA GLU A 53 -5.25 -14.45 5.59
C GLU A 53 -5.34 -14.08 7.07
N THR A 54 -5.90 -12.92 7.41
CA THR A 54 -5.92 -12.38 8.76
C THR A 54 -7.24 -12.59 9.49
N ALA A 55 -8.37 -12.37 8.82
CA ALA A 55 -9.69 -12.52 9.42
C ALA A 55 -10.36 -13.88 9.15
N GLY A 56 -9.77 -14.71 8.28
CA GLY A 56 -10.32 -16.03 7.92
C GLY A 56 -11.55 -15.98 7.02
N SER A 57 -12.13 -14.80 6.81
CA SER A 57 -13.27 -14.56 5.93
C SER A 57 -13.19 -13.16 5.36
N CYS A 58 -13.87 -12.94 4.21
CA CYS A 58 -13.91 -11.64 3.55
C CYS A 58 -15.28 -11.41 2.91
N SER A 59 -15.87 -10.24 3.16
CA SER A 59 -17.12 -9.75 2.55
C SER A 59 -16.92 -8.40 1.88
N LEU A 60 -15.66 -7.96 1.66
CA LEU A 60 -15.37 -6.72 0.96
C LEU A 60 -16.06 -6.67 -0.41
N SER A 61 -16.30 -5.48 -0.91
CA SER A 61 -16.93 -5.27 -2.21
C SER A 61 -16.21 -6.01 -3.33
N THR A 62 -16.96 -6.50 -4.32
CA THR A 62 -16.44 -7.13 -5.54
C THR A 62 -16.36 -6.16 -6.72
N SER A 63 -16.65 -4.87 -6.48
CA SER A 63 -16.59 -3.81 -7.49
C SER A 63 -15.19 -3.21 -7.64
N ASN A 64 -15.05 -2.21 -8.51
CA ASN A 64 -13.83 -1.41 -8.61
C ASN A 64 -13.45 -0.75 -7.27
N ALA A 65 -12.18 -0.60 -7.01
CA ALA A 65 -11.63 -0.10 -5.75
C ALA A 65 -12.25 1.22 -5.28
N ALA A 66 -12.54 2.15 -6.20
CA ALA A 66 -13.15 3.44 -5.89
C ALA A 66 -14.55 3.34 -5.23
N ASN A 67 -15.24 2.20 -5.38
CA ASN A 67 -16.57 2.00 -4.81
C ASN A 67 -16.52 1.33 -3.43
N TRP A 68 -15.37 0.84 -3.00
CA TRP A 68 -15.26 0.02 -1.80
C TRP A 68 -15.64 0.80 -0.54
N PHE A 69 -15.14 2.00 -0.38
CA PHE A 69 -15.43 2.80 0.81
C PHE A 69 -16.93 3.17 0.92
N GLY A 70 -17.59 3.45 -0.19
CA GLY A 70 -19.03 3.78 -0.24
C GLY A 70 -19.95 2.56 -0.08
N ASN A 71 -19.46 1.36 -0.33
CA ASN A 71 -20.28 0.13 -0.24
C ASN A 71 -20.24 -0.46 1.18
N SER A 72 -21.14 0.01 2.04
CA SER A 72 -21.23 -0.44 3.44
C SER A 72 -22.00 -1.76 3.64
N GLY A 73 -22.47 -2.38 2.57
CA GLY A 73 -23.20 -3.65 2.62
C GLY A 73 -22.33 -4.85 3.03
N ASP A 74 -21.03 -4.68 3.10
CA ASP A 74 -20.06 -5.68 3.57
C ASP A 74 -20.04 -5.85 5.10
N GLY A 75 -20.68 -4.93 5.86
CA GLY A 75 -20.80 -4.97 7.32
C GLY A 75 -19.56 -4.51 8.10
N TYR A 76 -18.50 -4.08 7.41
CA TYR A 76 -17.29 -3.59 8.08
C TYR A 76 -17.41 -2.13 8.51
N ALA A 77 -16.86 -1.80 9.68
CA ALA A 77 -16.74 -0.43 10.15
C ALA A 77 -15.79 0.40 9.25
N ARG A 78 -16.04 1.69 9.18
CA ARG A 78 -15.29 2.65 8.35
C ARG A 78 -14.94 3.91 9.11
N GLY A 79 -13.85 4.57 8.72
CA GLY A 79 -13.45 5.83 9.32
C GLY A 79 -12.32 6.52 8.58
N SER A 80 -11.80 7.59 9.18
CA SER A 80 -10.71 8.40 8.62
C SER A 80 -9.38 8.25 9.37
N VAL A 81 -9.37 7.48 10.46
CA VAL A 81 -8.18 7.22 11.28
C VAL A 81 -7.55 5.90 10.83
N PRO A 82 -6.23 5.83 10.58
CA PRO A 82 -5.59 4.58 10.22
C PRO A 82 -5.63 3.58 11.37
N ALA A 83 -5.83 2.30 11.04
CA ALA A 83 -5.72 1.17 11.95
C ALA A 83 -4.91 0.05 11.29
N LEU A 84 -4.22 -0.76 12.08
CA LEU A 84 -3.46 -1.90 11.56
C LEU A 84 -4.42 -2.87 10.86
N GLY A 85 -4.05 -3.34 9.69
CA GLY A 85 -4.87 -4.22 8.87
C GLY A 85 -6.00 -3.54 8.10
N ALA A 86 -6.27 -2.27 8.33
CA ALA A 86 -7.31 -1.56 7.61
C ALA A 86 -7.00 -1.48 6.11
N CYS A 87 -8.04 -1.56 5.30
CA CYS A 87 -7.97 -1.28 3.87
C CYS A 87 -8.13 0.23 3.64
N ILE A 88 -7.07 0.90 3.22
CA ILE A 88 -7.14 2.29 2.78
C ILE A 88 -7.72 2.34 1.37
N CYS A 89 -8.69 3.24 1.14
CA CYS A 89 -9.43 3.35 -0.10
C CYS A 89 -9.20 4.72 -0.77
N PHE A 90 -9.08 4.68 -2.09
CA PHE A 90 -8.89 5.85 -2.92
C PHE A 90 -9.76 5.81 -4.17
N SER A 91 -10.23 6.99 -4.61
CA SER A 91 -10.71 7.22 -5.98
C SER A 91 -9.61 7.89 -6.83
N THR A 92 -9.91 8.08 -8.11
CA THR A 92 -9.13 8.90 -9.05
C THR A 92 -9.93 10.13 -9.48
N ALA A 93 -9.34 11.06 -10.25
CA ALA A 93 -10.03 12.23 -10.77
C ALA A 93 -11.30 11.90 -11.57
N GLY A 94 -11.30 10.75 -12.28
CA GLY A 94 -12.48 10.22 -12.99
C GLY A 94 -13.39 9.35 -12.13
N GLY A 95 -13.11 9.23 -10.82
CA GLY A 95 -13.81 8.33 -9.90
C GLY A 95 -13.32 6.89 -9.97
N GLN A 96 -13.12 6.35 -11.15
CA GLN A 96 -12.75 4.94 -11.38
C GLN A 96 -11.38 4.83 -12.07
N PRO A 97 -10.68 3.68 -11.93
CA PRO A 97 -11.00 2.48 -11.12
C PRO A 97 -10.71 2.62 -9.62
N GLY A 98 -9.95 3.64 -9.21
CA GLY A 98 -9.49 3.81 -7.84
C GLY A 98 -8.33 2.88 -7.45
N HIS A 99 -8.01 2.86 -6.14
CA HIS A 99 -6.97 2.01 -5.59
C HIS A 99 -7.30 1.65 -4.13
N VAL A 100 -6.86 0.48 -3.71
CA VAL A 100 -6.90 0.04 -2.31
C VAL A 100 -5.56 -0.56 -1.92
N ALA A 101 -5.21 -0.44 -0.64
CA ALA A 101 -4.00 -0.99 -0.07
C ALA A 101 -4.23 -1.38 1.40
N ILE A 102 -3.35 -2.15 2.01
CA ILE A 102 -3.49 -2.59 3.38
C ILE A 102 -2.49 -1.86 4.28
N VAL A 103 -2.96 -1.33 5.40
CA VAL A 103 -2.12 -0.69 6.42
C VAL A 103 -1.36 -1.77 7.18
N GLU A 104 -0.04 -1.82 6.99
CA GLU A 104 0.83 -2.81 7.63
C GLU A 104 1.51 -2.26 8.88
N GLN A 105 1.79 -0.95 8.91
CA GLN A 105 2.41 -0.29 10.05
C GLN A 105 1.84 1.13 10.23
N ILE A 106 1.73 1.57 11.45
CA ILE A 106 1.43 2.95 11.84
C ILE A 106 2.71 3.50 12.48
N ILE A 107 3.38 4.44 11.81
CA ILE A 107 4.62 5.05 12.30
C ILE A 107 4.29 6.17 13.28
N ASP A 108 3.31 6.99 12.92
CA ASP A 108 2.73 8.07 13.73
C ASP A 108 1.33 8.43 13.20
N ALA A 109 0.67 9.42 13.79
CA ALA A 109 -0.68 9.85 13.41
C ALA A 109 -0.81 10.30 11.94
N ASP A 110 0.30 10.66 11.29
CA ASP A 110 0.35 11.23 9.94
C ASP A 110 1.14 10.38 8.94
N THR A 111 1.70 9.25 9.40
CA THR A 111 2.57 8.40 8.58
C THR A 111 2.26 6.93 8.79
N ILE A 112 1.92 6.23 7.70
CA ILE A 112 1.67 4.79 7.68
C ILE A 112 2.53 4.10 6.62
N VAL A 113 2.72 2.79 6.79
CA VAL A 113 3.23 1.92 5.73
C VAL A 113 2.10 1.03 5.25
N THR A 114 1.90 1.00 3.93
CA THR A 114 0.93 0.09 3.30
C THR A 114 1.65 -0.95 2.46
N SER A 115 1.03 -2.10 2.32
CA SER A 115 1.34 -3.06 1.27
C SER A 115 0.34 -2.89 0.12
N ASP A 116 0.87 -2.84 -1.09
CA ASP A 116 0.12 -2.55 -2.31
C ASP A 116 0.41 -3.62 -3.37
N SER A 117 -0.58 -3.89 -4.22
CA SER A 117 -0.43 -4.60 -5.48
C SER A 117 -1.13 -3.80 -6.57
N ASN A 118 -0.50 -3.63 -7.74
CA ASN A 118 -1.02 -2.75 -8.78
C ASN A 118 -1.38 -3.55 -10.04
N TYR A 119 -2.61 -3.41 -10.51
CA TYR A 119 -3.13 -4.14 -11.67
C TYR A 119 -2.19 -4.03 -12.89
N GLY A 120 -1.75 -5.20 -13.37
CA GLY A 120 -0.86 -5.27 -14.53
C GLY A 120 0.55 -4.69 -14.33
N ALA A 121 0.94 -4.34 -13.08
CA ALA A 121 2.23 -3.70 -12.77
C ALA A 121 2.91 -4.39 -11.58
N GLU A 122 3.12 -3.69 -10.47
CA GLU A 122 3.86 -4.22 -9.32
C GLU A 122 3.07 -5.32 -8.62
N TYR A 123 3.67 -6.50 -8.51
CA TYR A 123 3.08 -7.65 -7.81
C TYR A 123 2.87 -7.36 -6.33
N PHE A 124 3.86 -6.78 -5.68
CA PHE A 124 3.85 -6.38 -4.27
C PHE A 124 4.85 -5.25 -4.04
N VAL A 125 4.44 -4.24 -3.28
CA VAL A 125 5.31 -3.14 -2.88
C VAL A 125 4.89 -2.56 -1.54
N LEU A 126 5.84 -2.17 -0.71
CA LEU A 126 5.59 -1.39 0.50
C LEU A 126 5.73 0.10 0.19
N ARG A 127 4.72 0.89 0.64
CA ARG A 127 4.69 2.34 0.42
C ARG A 127 4.53 3.07 1.75
N THR A 128 5.41 4.02 2.02
CA THR A 128 5.18 4.99 3.11
C THR A 128 4.22 6.06 2.60
N ARG A 129 3.10 6.23 3.27
CA ARG A 129 2.06 7.21 2.94
C ARG A 129 1.97 8.28 4.01
N ARG A 130 1.69 9.52 3.60
CA ARG A 130 1.61 10.66 4.52
C ARG A 130 0.26 11.36 4.42
N ARG A 131 -0.34 11.69 5.56
CA ARG A 131 -1.61 12.43 5.62
C ARG A 131 -1.52 13.78 4.89
N ALA A 132 -0.42 14.51 5.06
CA ALA A 132 -0.17 15.77 4.39
C ALA A 132 -0.16 15.69 2.85
N TRP A 133 -0.03 14.50 2.29
CA TRP A 133 -0.10 14.22 0.84
C TRP A 133 -1.41 13.53 0.43
N GLY A 134 -2.46 13.66 1.25
CA GLY A 134 -3.72 12.93 1.04
C GLY A 134 -3.52 11.41 1.07
N TRP A 135 -2.63 10.94 1.95
CA TRP A 135 -2.23 9.53 2.05
C TRP A 135 -1.61 8.95 0.76
N ASN A 136 -1.15 9.81 -0.16
CA ASN A 136 -0.30 9.36 -1.26
C ASN A 136 1.12 9.03 -0.75
N TRP A 137 1.91 8.33 -1.58
CA TRP A 137 3.31 7.97 -1.26
C TRP A 137 4.32 8.99 -1.79
N TRP A 138 3.87 10.06 -2.48
CA TRP A 138 4.68 11.23 -2.85
C TRP A 138 3.83 12.50 -2.80
N ASN A 139 4.48 13.63 -2.66
CA ASN A 139 3.82 14.92 -2.73
C ASN A 139 3.47 15.25 -4.21
N GLY A 140 2.19 15.35 -4.51
CA GLY A 140 1.67 15.49 -5.89
C GLY A 140 1.02 14.23 -6.44
N GLY A 141 0.80 13.21 -5.58
CA GLY A 141 0.04 12.03 -5.94
C GLY A 141 -1.39 12.34 -6.34
N VAL A 142 -1.94 11.53 -7.23
CA VAL A 142 -3.23 11.76 -7.91
C VAL A 142 -4.38 10.90 -7.37
N LEU A 143 -4.15 10.18 -6.28
CA LEU A 143 -5.18 9.40 -5.61
C LEU A 143 -5.92 10.28 -4.60
N TYR A 144 -7.24 10.21 -4.59
CA TYR A 144 -8.11 10.94 -3.68
C TYR A 144 -8.54 10.00 -2.55
N PHE A 145 -8.05 10.28 -1.35
CA PHE A 145 -8.35 9.51 -0.16
C PHE A 145 -9.86 9.54 0.15
N GLN A 146 -10.44 8.36 0.38
CA GLN A 146 -11.83 8.19 0.75
C GLN A 146 -11.99 7.81 2.23
N GLY A 147 -11.11 6.97 2.77
CA GLY A 147 -11.15 6.49 4.13
C GLY A 147 -10.51 5.12 4.30
N PHE A 148 -10.74 4.54 5.47
CA PHE A 148 -10.29 3.20 5.87
C PHE A 148 -11.50 2.31 6.12
N ILE A 149 -11.46 1.07 5.63
CA ILE A 149 -12.37 -0.02 6.03
C ILE A 149 -11.60 -0.86 7.05
N TYR A 150 -12.18 -1.08 8.23
CA TYR A 150 -11.47 -1.72 9.32
C TYR A 150 -11.57 -3.23 9.27
N ASN A 151 -10.43 -3.89 9.30
CA ASN A 151 -10.33 -5.34 9.36
C ASN A 151 -10.70 -5.82 10.77
N PRO A 152 -11.62 -6.78 10.94
CA PRO A 152 -12.00 -7.27 12.26
C PRO A 152 -10.88 -7.99 13.03
N ALA A 153 -9.83 -8.45 12.31
CA ALA A 153 -8.61 -9.00 12.92
C ALA A 153 -7.54 -7.93 13.20
N GLY A 154 -7.77 -6.69 12.73
CA GLY A 154 -6.82 -5.58 12.89
C GLY A 154 -6.88 -4.98 14.29
N GLY A 155 -5.80 -4.30 14.70
CA GLY A 155 -5.78 -3.50 15.91
C GLY A 155 -6.38 -2.12 15.68
N ASN A 156 -7.15 -1.59 16.62
CA ASN A 156 -7.55 -0.19 16.64
C ASN A 156 -6.33 0.69 16.92
N ALA A 157 -6.31 1.91 16.36
CA ALA A 157 -5.25 2.89 16.63
C ALA A 157 -5.14 3.25 18.13
N ASP A 158 -6.23 3.09 18.90
CA ASP A 158 -6.31 3.34 20.34
C ASP A 158 -6.03 2.09 21.19
N ASP A 159 -5.91 0.92 20.57
CA ASP A 159 -5.55 -0.34 21.22
C ASP A 159 -4.45 -1.02 20.39
N PRO A 160 -3.19 -0.77 20.70
CA PRO A 160 -2.07 -1.51 20.11
C PRO A 160 -2.06 -2.92 20.68
N GLY A 161 -3.07 -3.75 20.35
CA GLY A 161 -3.36 -5.10 20.84
C GLY A 161 -2.23 -5.73 21.65
N GLU A 162 -2.53 -6.22 22.82
CA GLU A 162 -1.62 -7.05 23.62
C GLU A 162 -1.14 -8.23 22.77
N GLY A 163 0.02 -8.12 22.14
CA GLY A 163 0.55 -9.27 21.43
C GLY A 163 1.66 -9.03 20.41
N GLY A 164 2.15 -7.84 20.24
CA GLY A 164 3.34 -7.64 19.42
C GLY A 164 4.36 -6.79 20.17
N GLU A 165 5.53 -7.32 20.48
CA GLU A 165 6.66 -6.46 20.82
C GLU A 165 6.74 -5.34 19.78
N PRO A 166 7.06 -4.08 20.17
CA PRO A 166 7.25 -2.99 19.22
C PRO A 166 8.29 -3.47 18.20
N ILE A 167 7.85 -3.73 16.98
CA ILE A 167 8.78 -4.03 15.89
C ILE A 167 9.59 -2.75 15.74
N GLU A 168 10.90 -2.81 16.07
CA GLU A 168 11.79 -1.67 15.84
C GLU A 168 11.50 -1.11 14.44
N PRO A 169 11.36 0.22 14.29
CA PRO A 169 11.10 0.82 13.00
C PRO A 169 12.15 0.27 12.03
N VAL A 170 11.69 -0.28 10.90
CA VAL A 170 12.57 -0.86 9.90
C VAL A 170 13.60 0.21 9.57
N LYS A 171 14.82 0.05 10.10
CA LYS A 171 15.94 0.99 9.86
C LYS A 171 16.05 1.12 8.35
N PRO A 172 16.02 2.34 7.79
CA PRO A 172 16.05 2.53 6.35
C PRO A 172 17.20 1.72 5.81
N VAL A 173 16.88 0.77 4.92
CA VAL A 173 17.85 -0.18 4.36
C VAL A 173 19.01 0.66 3.86
N LYS A 174 20.24 0.41 4.32
CA LYS A 174 21.46 1.17 3.97
C LYS A 174 21.59 1.45 2.46
N ARG A 175 20.94 0.65 1.63
CA ARG A 175 20.83 0.81 0.18
C ARG A 175 20.12 2.12 -0.24
N LEU A 176 19.09 2.58 0.49
CA LEU A 176 18.36 3.82 0.14
C LEU A 176 19.21 5.05 0.47
N LEU A 177 19.98 4.99 1.57
CA LEU A 177 20.93 6.06 1.95
C LEU A 177 22.10 6.12 0.96
N MET A 178 22.59 4.98 0.45
CA MET A 178 23.60 4.94 -0.60
C MET A 178 23.08 5.54 -1.93
N TYR A 179 21.84 5.24 -2.33
CA TYR A 179 21.25 5.82 -3.54
C TYR A 179 21.07 7.34 -3.43
N ALA A 180 20.59 7.83 -2.27
CA ALA A 180 20.47 9.26 -2.02
C ALA A 180 21.85 9.97 -2.00
N ALA A 181 22.88 9.32 -1.46
CA ALA A 181 24.26 9.83 -1.47
C ALA A 181 24.86 9.86 -2.89
N ILE A 182 24.61 8.83 -3.69
CA ILE A 182 25.06 8.74 -5.10
C ILE A 182 24.39 9.83 -5.93
N LEU A 183 23.08 10.06 -5.77
CA LEU A 183 22.36 11.12 -6.48
C LEU A 183 22.82 12.53 -6.07
N ARG A 184 23.13 12.75 -4.78
CA ARG A 184 23.72 14.01 -4.30
C ARG A 184 25.12 14.25 -4.86
N LYS A 185 25.94 13.19 -4.98
CA LYS A 185 27.28 13.27 -5.57
C LYS A 185 27.20 13.62 -7.05
N LYS A 186 26.35 12.94 -7.84
CA LYS A 186 26.15 13.23 -9.27
C LYS A 186 25.63 14.66 -9.51
N ARG A 187 24.74 15.20 -8.67
CA ARG A 187 24.29 16.60 -8.77
C ARG A 187 25.41 17.61 -8.51
N LYS A 188 26.32 17.34 -7.56
CA LYS A 188 27.47 18.21 -7.30
C LYS A 188 28.47 18.19 -8.44
N GLU A 189 28.73 17.04 -9.05
CA GLU A 189 29.63 16.89 -10.18
C GLU A 189 29.09 17.60 -11.44
N GLN A 190 27.78 17.53 -11.71
CA GLN A 190 27.14 18.26 -12.82
C GLN A 190 27.12 19.79 -12.59
N GLY A 191 26.92 20.24 -11.33
CA GLY A 191 26.94 21.67 -11.00
C GLY A 191 28.31 22.31 -11.14
N ASN A 192 29.39 21.57 -10.89
CA ASN A 192 30.76 22.06 -11.05
C ASN A 192 31.23 22.08 -12.52
N GLY A 193 30.68 21.19 -13.36
CA GLY A 193 31.01 21.17 -14.81
C GLY A 193 30.45 22.38 -15.59
N ILE A 194 29.40 23.02 -15.10
CA ILE A 194 28.81 24.18 -15.76
C ILE A 194 29.58 25.47 -15.41
N ARG A 195 30.19 25.55 -14.23
CA ARG A 195 30.96 26.73 -13.83
C ARG A 195 32.33 26.85 -14.52
N SER A 196 32.93 25.76 -15.00
CA SER A 196 34.24 25.80 -15.69
C SER A 196 34.14 26.17 -17.18
N LYS A 197 32.96 26.18 -17.80
CA LYS A 197 32.78 26.54 -19.22
C LYS A 197 32.45 28.02 -19.48
N ILE A 198 32.22 28.83 -18.45
CA ILE A 198 31.82 30.24 -18.61
C ILE A 198 33.02 31.22 -18.61
N TRP A 199 34.25 30.76 -18.36
CA TRP A 199 35.43 31.62 -18.24
C TRP A 199 36.38 31.64 -19.45
N HIS A 200 35.97 31.08 -20.61
CA HIS A 200 36.87 30.99 -21.78
C HIS A 200 36.29 31.57 -23.08
N THR A 201 35.28 32.43 -23.01
CA THR A 201 34.85 33.21 -24.22
C THR A 201 34.71 34.69 -23.85
N GLY A 202 35.82 35.33 -23.65
CA GLY A 202 35.90 36.78 -23.53
C GLY A 202 37.31 37.23 -23.94
N LEU A 203 37.41 37.87 -25.13
CA LEU A 203 38.47 38.61 -25.73
C LEU A 203 38.99 38.02 -27.07
N LEU A 204 38.39 38.46 -28.13
CA LEU A 204 39.03 39.25 -29.23
C LEU A 204 37.94 39.85 -30.07
#